data_9259af6d3c98b73ec14d214f94efd038
#
_entry.id   9259af6d3c98b73ec14d214f94efd038
#
_cell.length_a   1.000
_cell.length_b   1.000
_cell.length_c   1.000
_cell.angle_alpha   90.00
_cell.angle_beta   90.00
_cell.angle_gamma   90.00
#
_symmetry.space_group_name_H-M   'P 1'
#
loop_
_entity.id
_entity.type
_entity.pdbx_description
1 polymer ?
#
loop_
_entity_poly.entity_id
_entity_poly.type
_entity_poly.pdbx_seq_one_letter_code
_entity_poly.pdbx_strand_id
1 'polypeptide(L)'
;MVYATFNIDLSSKGSATGSAQLTGLPFASNGTTRGGGAVTYYHSTPALANCGGLLLLIEAADTNVTLRFYNSSTGLSADLTNSNFNNNTGYWGVLTYPI
;
A
#
# COMPACT_ATOMS: atom_id res chain seq x y z
N MET A 1 -0.36 13.58 14.93
CA MET A 1 -0.11 12.91 13.63
C MET A 1 0.94 11.83 13.79
N VAL A 2 0.72 10.70 13.19
CA VAL A 2 1.71 9.62 13.14
C VAL A 2 2.48 9.71 11.84
N TYR A 3 3.79 9.56 11.92
CA TYR A 3 4.69 9.40 10.78
C TYR A 3 5.41 8.07 10.93
N ALA A 4 5.37 7.24 9.91
CA ALA A 4 5.99 5.92 9.95
C ALA A 4 6.69 5.59 8.64
N THR A 5 7.70 4.74 8.72
CA THR A 5 8.35 4.15 7.56
C THR A 5 8.19 2.63 7.61
N PHE A 6 8.26 2.00 6.46
CA PHE A 6 8.22 0.55 6.40
C PHE A 6 9.15 0.03 5.31
N ASN A 7 9.57 -1.20 5.50
CA ASN A 7 10.34 -1.96 4.53
C ASN A 7 9.86 -3.41 4.59
N ILE A 8 9.31 -3.89 3.49
CA ILE A 8 8.78 -5.25 3.39
C ILE A 8 9.43 -5.92 2.19
N ASP A 9 10.10 -7.05 2.47
CA ASP A 9 10.64 -7.93 1.44
C ASP A 9 10.03 -9.32 1.63
N LEU A 10 9.34 -9.80 0.61
CA LEU A 10 8.70 -11.11 0.68
C LEU A 10 9.72 -12.21 0.43
N SER A 11 9.60 -13.30 1.17
CA SER A 11 10.23 -14.59 0.85
C SER A 11 9.26 -15.49 0.09
N SER A 12 7.97 -15.24 0.21
CA SER A 12 6.90 -15.91 -0.53
C SER A 12 5.66 -15.03 -0.49
N LYS A 13 4.93 -14.93 -1.59
CA LYS A 13 3.66 -14.19 -1.60
C LYS A 13 2.52 -15.01 -0.99
N GLY A 14 2.71 -16.29 -0.78
CA GLY A 14 1.67 -17.16 -0.26
C GLY A 14 0.53 -17.40 -1.25
N SER A 15 -0.62 -17.82 -0.70
CA SER A 15 -1.81 -18.17 -1.47
C SER A 15 -3.01 -17.25 -1.20
N ALA A 16 -2.85 -16.22 -0.41
CA ALA A 16 -3.93 -15.26 -0.13
C ALA A 16 -4.32 -14.50 -1.40
N THR A 17 -5.58 -14.14 -1.50
CA THR A 17 -6.14 -13.40 -2.64
C THR A 17 -6.81 -12.13 -2.17
N GLY A 18 -7.06 -11.21 -3.10
CA GLY A 18 -7.73 -9.95 -2.83
C GLY A 18 -6.78 -8.77 -2.72
N SER A 19 -7.27 -7.67 -2.14
CA SER A 19 -6.51 -6.42 -2.02
C SER A 19 -5.35 -6.57 -1.04
N ALA A 20 -4.22 -5.99 -1.40
CA ALA A 20 -3.01 -6.04 -0.57
C ALA A 20 -3.06 -4.97 0.51
N GLN A 21 -2.77 -5.36 1.75
CA GLN A 21 -2.78 -4.47 2.89
C GLN A 21 -1.57 -4.72 3.79
N LEU A 22 -1.09 -3.64 4.41
CA LEU A 22 -0.20 -3.70 5.57
C LEU A 22 -1.06 -3.55 6.82
N THR A 23 -0.84 -4.39 7.81
CA THR A 23 -1.61 -4.38 9.05
C THR A 23 -0.71 -4.00 10.23
N GLY A 24 -1.34 -3.65 11.35
CA GLY A 24 -0.62 -3.46 12.60
C GLY A 24 -0.09 -2.06 12.84
N LEU A 25 -0.75 -1.03 12.32
CA LEU A 25 -0.44 0.33 12.72
C LEU A 25 -0.59 0.47 14.24
N PRO A 26 0.29 1.23 14.92
CA PRO A 26 0.27 1.32 16.37
C PRO A 26 -0.97 2.03 16.92
N PHE A 27 -1.59 2.90 16.12
CA PHE A 27 -2.80 3.64 16.49
C PHE A 27 -3.75 3.65 15.31
N ALA A 28 -5.05 3.63 15.58
CA ALA A 28 -6.04 3.82 14.53
C ALA A 28 -5.98 5.28 14.03
N SER A 29 -6.26 5.46 12.74
CA SER A 29 -6.40 6.79 12.18
C SER A 29 -7.63 7.50 12.75
N ASN A 30 -7.66 8.83 12.59
CA ASN A 30 -8.79 9.65 13.01
C ASN A 30 -10.11 9.15 12.41
N GLY A 31 -11.20 9.22 13.16
CA GLY A 31 -12.51 8.72 12.74
C GLY A 31 -13.14 9.45 11.58
N THR A 32 -12.58 10.57 11.13
CA THR A 32 -13.15 11.39 10.04
C THR A 32 -12.16 11.67 8.91
N THR A 33 -10.87 11.47 9.12
CA THR A 33 -9.83 11.88 8.19
C THR A 33 -8.99 10.67 7.76
N ARG A 34 -8.76 10.55 6.47
CA ARG A 34 -7.87 9.55 5.92
C ARG A 34 -6.41 9.96 6.08
N GLY A 35 -5.55 8.97 6.13
CA GLY A 35 -4.12 9.15 6.01
C GLY A 35 -3.62 8.59 4.68
N GLY A 36 -2.35 8.71 4.44
CA GLY A 36 -1.77 8.19 3.22
C GLY A 36 -0.25 8.27 3.22
N GLY A 37 0.32 7.91 2.10
CA GLY A 37 1.75 7.94 1.92
C GLY A 37 2.15 7.46 0.54
N ALA A 38 3.44 7.20 0.39
CA ALA A 38 4.01 6.79 -0.87
C ALA A 38 4.92 5.57 -0.71
N VAL A 39 4.95 4.75 -1.73
CA VAL A 39 5.98 3.74 -1.91
C VAL A 39 7.18 4.45 -2.52
N THR A 40 8.27 4.51 -1.79
CA THR A 40 9.47 5.25 -2.21
C THR A 40 10.43 4.38 -3.01
N TYR A 41 10.33 3.06 -2.87
CA TYR A 41 11.11 2.10 -3.63
C TYR A 41 10.36 0.77 -3.70
N TYR A 42 10.44 0.12 -4.84
CA TYR A 42 9.88 -1.22 -5.00
C TYR A 42 10.72 -2.01 -6.01
N HIS A 43 10.70 -3.33 -5.88
CA HIS A 43 11.44 -4.21 -6.77
C HIS A 43 10.74 -5.56 -6.92
N SER A 44 11.12 -6.27 -7.98
CA SER A 44 10.66 -7.64 -8.25
C SER A 44 9.13 -7.76 -8.30
N THR A 45 8.49 -6.74 -8.86
CA THR A 45 7.04 -6.74 -9.07
C THR A 45 6.71 -7.20 -10.50
N PRO A 46 5.57 -7.87 -10.70
CA PRO A 46 5.05 -8.06 -12.05
C PRO A 46 4.81 -6.72 -12.73
N ALA A 47 4.89 -6.70 -14.06
CA ALA A 47 4.55 -5.51 -14.82
C ALA A 47 3.09 -5.13 -14.55
N LEU A 48 2.85 -3.84 -14.31
CA LEU A 48 1.53 -3.30 -14.02
C LEU A 48 1.15 -2.30 -15.10
N ALA A 49 0.15 -2.65 -15.90
CA ALA A 49 -0.27 -1.82 -17.02
C ALA A 49 -0.86 -0.50 -16.52
N ASN A 50 -0.53 0.59 -17.22
CA ASN A 50 -1.05 1.93 -16.94
C ASN A 50 -0.76 2.43 -15.52
N CYS A 51 0.32 1.98 -14.92
CA CYS A 51 0.70 2.42 -13.58
C CYS A 51 1.43 3.77 -13.66
N GLY A 52 0.81 4.80 -13.10
CA GLY A 52 1.42 6.13 -12.96
C GLY A 52 2.11 6.35 -11.61
N GLY A 53 2.11 5.36 -10.74
CA GLY A 53 2.78 5.40 -9.43
C GLY A 53 2.07 4.54 -8.41
N LEU A 54 2.79 4.19 -7.35
CA LEU A 54 2.25 3.43 -6.22
C LEU A 54 1.99 4.37 -5.05
N LEU A 55 0.91 4.12 -4.33
CA LEU A 55 0.52 4.95 -3.20
C LEU A 55 -0.08 4.11 -2.08
N LEU A 56 -0.23 4.73 -0.92
CA LEU A 56 -0.78 4.12 0.28
C LEU A 56 -2.03 4.88 0.70
N LEU A 57 -3.02 4.16 1.18
CA LEU A 57 -4.25 4.74 1.71
C LEU A 57 -4.55 4.14 3.07
N ILE A 58 -4.83 5.02 4.05
CA ILE A 58 -5.31 4.64 5.37
C ILE A 58 -6.71 5.23 5.51
N GLU A 59 -7.72 4.38 5.55
CA GLU A 59 -9.09 4.83 5.74
C GLU A 59 -9.29 5.40 7.14
N ALA A 60 -10.34 6.19 7.30
CA ALA A 60 -10.68 6.75 8.62
C ALA A 60 -10.99 5.62 9.62
N ALA A 61 -10.56 5.80 10.86
CA ALA A 61 -10.74 4.85 11.96
C ALA A 61 -10.17 3.45 11.68
N ASP A 62 -9.07 3.37 10.93
CA ASP A 62 -8.47 2.09 10.53
C ASP A 62 -7.04 1.95 11.04
N THR A 63 -6.61 0.72 11.21
CA THR A 63 -5.23 0.34 11.55
C THR A 63 -4.52 -0.37 10.39
N ASN A 64 -5.14 -0.44 9.23
CA ASN A 64 -4.60 -1.09 8.05
C ASN A 64 -4.25 -0.06 6.97
N VAL A 65 -3.23 -0.38 6.20
CA VAL A 65 -2.79 0.43 5.06
C VAL A 65 -3.10 -0.36 3.79
N THR A 66 -3.86 0.23 2.90
CA THR A 66 -4.14 -0.37 1.59
C THR A 66 -3.08 0.07 0.60
N LEU A 67 -2.47 -0.88 -0.10
CA LEU A 67 -1.53 -0.63 -1.19
C LEU A 67 -2.32 -0.38 -2.48
N ARG A 68 -2.07 0.74 -3.13
CA ARG A 68 -2.81 1.16 -4.33
C ARG A 68 -1.86 1.64 -5.41
N PHE A 69 -2.38 1.77 -6.62
CA PHE A 69 -1.66 2.40 -7.72
C PHE A 69 -2.55 3.41 -8.43
N TYR A 70 -1.92 4.42 -9.03
CA TYR A 70 -2.63 5.35 -9.90
C TYR A 70 -2.73 4.74 -11.30
N ASN A 71 -3.95 4.57 -11.79
CA ASN A 71 -4.18 4.06 -13.13
C ASN A 71 -4.26 5.24 -14.11
N SER A 72 -3.23 5.40 -14.93
CA SER A 72 -3.12 6.52 -15.87
C SER A 72 -4.12 6.45 -17.02
N SER A 73 -4.72 5.28 -17.26
CA SER A 73 -5.76 5.12 -18.29
C SER A 73 -7.12 5.64 -17.83
N THR A 74 -7.45 5.46 -16.56
CA THR A 74 -8.76 5.85 -16.00
C THR A 74 -8.73 7.14 -15.20
N GLY A 75 -7.56 7.58 -14.76
CA GLY A 75 -7.40 8.72 -13.87
C GLY A 75 -7.80 8.44 -12.42
N LEU A 76 -7.99 7.17 -12.05
CA LEU A 76 -8.43 6.74 -10.73
C LEU A 76 -7.37 5.85 -10.08
N SER A 77 -7.37 5.80 -8.76
CA SER A 77 -6.54 4.82 -8.05
C SER A 77 -7.29 3.50 -7.91
N ALA A 78 -6.53 2.41 -7.84
CA ALA A 78 -7.08 1.06 -7.66
C ALA A 78 -6.19 0.28 -6.69
N ASP A 79 -6.77 -0.74 -6.05
CA ASP A 79 -6.03 -1.58 -5.11
C ASP A 79 -5.04 -2.49 -5.85
N LEU A 80 -3.84 -2.63 -5.29
CA LEU A 80 -2.97 -3.74 -5.64
C LEU A 80 -3.58 -5.03 -5.09
N THR A 81 -3.44 -6.11 -5.84
CA THR A 81 -3.96 -7.42 -5.45
C THR A 81 -2.82 -8.44 -5.40
N ASN A 82 -3.14 -9.65 -4.99
CA ASN A 82 -2.16 -10.75 -4.96
C ASN A 82 -1.47 -10.98 -6.30
N SER A 83 -2.11 -10.68 -7.42
CA SER A 83 -1.52 -10.83 -8.76
C SER A 83 -0.42 -9.80 -9.05
N ASN A 84 -0.30 -8.76 -8.24
CA ASN A 84 0.72 -7.72 -8.38
C ASN A 84 1.99 -8.02 -7.56
N PHE A 85 2.11 -9.23 -7.03
CA PHE A 85 3.26 -9.64 -6.21
C PHE A 85 3.90 -10.89 -6.78
N ASN A 86 5.22 -10.93 -6.73
CA ASN A 86 6.03 -12.14 -6.89
C ASN A 86 6.50 -12.62 -5.52
N ASN A 87 7.11 -13.81 -5.45
CA ASN A 87 7.59 -14.34 -4.17
C ASN A 87 8.66 -13.48 -3.50
N ASN A 88 9.40 -12.71 -4.29
CA ASN A 88 10.51 -11.87 -3.81
C ASN A 88 10.23 -10.37 -3.92
N THR A 89 8.98 -9.98 -4.10
CA THR A 89 8.60 -8.57 -4.19
C THR A 89 8.94 -7.80 -2.91
N GLY A 90 9.45 -6.60 -3.05
CA GLY A 90 9.72 -5.69 -1.95
C GLY A 90 9.08 -4.32 -2.18
N TYR A 91 8.57 -3.73 -1.11
CA TYR A 91 8.05 -2.37 -1.07
C TYR A 91 8.58 -1.64 0.15
N TRP A 92 9.10 -0.45 -0.07
CA TRP A 92 9.57 0.46 0.98
C TRP A 92 8.82 1.77 0.86
N GLY A 93 8.45 2.34 1.99
CA GLY A 93 7.71 3.57 1.92
C GLY A 93 7.59 4.33 3.21
N VAL A 94 6.86 5.42 3.12
CA VAL A 94 6.55 6.32 4.24
C VAL A 94 5.05 6.58 4.27
N LEU A 95 4.52 6.78 5.46
CA LEU A 95 3.11 7.10 5.62
C LEU A 95 2.91 8.08 6.78
N THR A 96 1.84 8.83 6.68
CA THR A 96 1.38 9.73 7.74
C THR A 96 -0.12 9.61 7.89
N TYR A 97 -0.60 9.73 9.13
CA TYR A 97 -2.03 9.77 9.37
C TYR A 97 -2.35 10.49 10.67
N PRO A 98 -3.49 11.19 10.74
CA PRO A 98 -3.95 11.82 11.97
C PRO A 98 -4.56 10.78 12.92
N ILE A 99 -4.39 10.99 14.20
CA ILE A 99 -5.02 10.19 15.25
C ILE A 99 -6.07 10.98 16.02
#